data_6fa9c345ab0c8d9cf7745dae381e6675
#
_entry.id   6fa9c345ab0c8d9cf7745dae381e6675
#
_cell.length_a   1.000
_cell.length_b   1.000
_cell.length_c   1.000
_cell.angle_alpha   90.00
_cell.angle_beta   90.00
_cell.angle_gamma   90.00
#
_symmetry.space_group_name_H-M   'P 1'
#
loop_
_entity.id
_entity.type
_entity.pdbx_description
1 polymer ?
#
loop_
_entity_poly.entity_id
_entity_poly.type
_entity_poly.pdbx_seq_one_letter_code
_entity_poly.pdbx_strand_id
1 'polypeptide(L)'
;VKPVTNIFIAGGSGTIGIPLVRAMTAAGHQVTAMTRSMNKHDELKRMGASVVVADALNRDAIVAAVDAAKPTHVVHQLTALPKNGPRRPTDVEATNRLRIEGTRYLLEAAIHAGARRFLVGSYAVLAPRGSTTPQTGNAAAAVKSMEQQVLEATGHGFIEGVILRYGMFYGLEAPSTVAMIDMVRKHRLPVLRNDISQLPIIHIEDAVSATLRALDIASAGSVYDIVDDQPVRFSEIVEAIAEFTNSGKPFKVPGWLLKLVSPYLARMTSTRLPLSNAKVKTELGWRPKYATMQDGLAQMFHKSA
;
A
#
# COMPACT_ATOMS: atom_id res chain seq x y z
N VAL A 1 -1.22 -26.56 -13.93
CA VAL A 1 -1.26 -26.31 -12.49
C VAL A 1 -0.14 -25.34 -12.18
N LYS A 2 -0.44 -24.16 -11.58
CA LYS A 2 0.60 -23.23 -11.13
C LYS A 2 1.44 -23.90 -10.04
N PRO A 3 2.77 -23.69 -10.03
CA PRO A 3 3.61 -24.24 -8.96
C PRO A 3 3.22 -23.62 -7.60
N VAL A 4 3.15 -24.45 -6.57
CA VAL A 4 2.96 -24.00 -5.20
C VAL A 4 4.21 -23.23 -4.76
N THR A 5 4.02 -21.99 -4.33
CA THR A 5 5.10 -21.11 -3.89
C THR A 5 5.06 -20.96 -2.38
N ASN A 6 6.20 -20.98 -1.71
CA ASN A 6 6.31 -20.68 -0.28
C ASN A 6 6.59 -19.19 -0.10
N ILE A 7 5.65 -18.45 0.47
CA ILE A 7 5.63 -17.00 0.53
C ILE A 7 5.67 -16.52 1.99
N PHE A 8 6.65 -15.68 2.31
CA PHE A 8 6.68 -14.96 3.59
C PHE A 8 6.14 -13.54 3.40
N ILE A 9 5.09 -13.17 4.15
CA ILE A 9 4.48 -11.83 4.09
C ILE A 9 4.80 -11.07 5.36
N ALA A 10 5.75 -10.15 5.30
CA ALA A 10 6.02 -9.21 6.37
C ALA A 10 4.98 -8.08 6.36
N GLY A 11 4.24 -7.92 7.46
CA GLY A 11 3.10 -7.02 7.53
C GLY A 11 1.77 -7.68 7.14
N GLY A 12 1.65 -8.99 7.31
CA GLY A 12 0.46 -9.79 6.95
C GLY A 12 -0.86 -9.35 7.61
N SER A 13 -0.81 -8.62 8.72
CA SER A 13 -1.99 -8.07 9.40
C SER A 13 -2.34 -6.63 9.02
N GLY A 14 -1.63 -6.04 8.06
CA GLY A 14 -1.84 -4.68 7.58
C GLY A 14 -3.03 -4.55 6.62
N THR A 15 -3.32 -3.31 6.21
CA THR A 15 -4.43 -2.96 5.31
C THR A 15 -4.40 -3.78 4.01
N ILE A 16 -3.25 -3.88 3.35
CA ILE A 16 -3.10 -4.75 2.17
C ILE A 16 -2.68 -6.17 2.56
N GLY A 17 -2.04 -6.36 3.73
CA GLY A 17 -1.52 -7.65 4.17
C GLY A 17 -2.61 -8.71 4.33
N ILE A 18 -3.71 -8.40 5.01
CA ILE A 18 -4.84 -9.32 5.19
C ILE A 18 -5.44 -9.77 3.85
N PRO A 19 -5.80 -8.86 2.91
CA PRO A 19 -6.24 -9.25 1.58
C PRO A 19 -5.21 -10.09 0.80
N LEU A 20 -3.91 -9.78 0.91
CA LEU A 20 -2.85 -10.56 0.27
C LEU A 20 -2.75 -11.98 0.84
N VAL A 21 -2.76 -12.13 2.17
CA VAL A 21 -2.77 -13.45 2.82
C VAL A 21 -3.93 -14.28 2.30
N ARG A 22 -5.15 -13.72 2.34
CA ARG A 22 -6.36 -14.38 1.84
C ARG A 22 -6.25 -14.80 0.38
N ALA A 23 -5.78 -13.90 -0.48
CA ALA A 23 -5.68 -14.17 -1.92
C ALA A 23 -4.60 -15.20 -2.26
N MET A 24 -3.45 -15.16 -1.59
CA MET A 24 -2.34 -16.09 -1.83
C MET A 24 -2.66 -17.48 -1.30
N THR A 25 -3.29 -17.61 -0.13
CA THR A 25 -3.75 -18.90 0.39
C THR A 25 -4.86 -19.51 -0.46
N ALA A 26 -5.83 -18.68 -0.92
CA ALA A 26 -6.87 -19.11 -1.85
C ALA A 26 -6.31 -19.56 -3.22
N ALA A 27 -5.19 -18.99 -3.66
CA ALA A 27 -4.48 -19.42 -4.85
C ALA A 27 -3.65 -20.71 -4.66
N GLY A 28 -3.66 -21.29 -3.45
CA GLY A 28 -2.98 -22.56 -3.14
C GLY A 28 -1.50 -22.40 -2.76
N HIS A 29 -1.01 -21.19 -2.50
CA HIS A 29 0.35 -20.98 -2.01
C HIS A 29 0.48 -21.31 -0.52
N GLN A 30 1.68 -21.71 -0.10
CA GLN A 30 2.03 -21.82 1.31
C GLN A 30 2.40 -20.42 1.82
N VAL A 31 1.66 -19.90 2.77
CA VAL A 31 1.84 -18.52 3.27
C VAL A 31 2.25 -18.52 4.73
N THR A 32 3.38 -17.87 5.04
CA THR A 32 3.74 -17.49 6.40
C THR A 32 3.53 -15.99 6.56
N ALA A 33 2.56 -15.61 7.40
CA ALA A 33 2.21 -14.22 7.66
C ALA A 33 2.89 -13.71 8.95
N MET A 34 3.73 -12.69 8.83
CA MET A 34 4.35 -12.04 9.98
C MET A 34 3.50 -10.87 10.46
N THR A 35 3.28 -10.80 11.77
CA THR A 35 2.60 -9.71 12.46
C THR A 35 3.28 -9.38 13.79
N ARG A 36 3.12 -8.15 14.29
CA ARG A 36 3.49 -7.79 15.67
C ARG A 36 2.35 -8.03 16.67
N SER A 37 1.13 -8.25 16.18
CA SER A 37 -0.08 -8.26 16.99
C SER A 37 -0.56 -9.68 17.22
N MET A 38 -0.47 -10.16 18.46
CA MET A 38 -1.08 -11.45 18.87
C MET A 38 -2.56 -11.50 18.59
N ASN A 39 -3.29 -10.39 18.70
CA ASN A 39 -4.72 -10.33 18.44
C ASN A 39 -5.09 -10.62 16.97
N LYS A 40 -4.11 -10.59 16.05
CA LYS A 40 -4.31 -10.92 14.64
C LYS A 40 -3.89 -12.35 14.28
N HIS A 41 -3.30 -13.07 15.23
CA HIS A 41 -2.82 -14.42 15.02
C HIS A 41 -3.93 -15.35 14.52
N ASP A 42 -5.02 -15.43 15.25
CA ASP A 42 -6.12 -16.38 14.94
C ASP A 42 -6.88 -15.99 13.66
N GLU A 43 -6.98 -14.69 13.35
CA GLU A 43 -7.56 -14.21 12.10
C GLU A 43 -6.74 -14.70 10.90
N LEU A 44 -5.40 -14.52 10.94
CA LEU A 44 -4.51 -14.96 9.87
C LEU A 44 -4.47 -16.49 9.74
N LYS A 45 -4.48 -17.20 10.87
CA LYS A 45 -4.51 -18.68 10.88
C LYS A 45 -5.80 -19.22 10.26
N ARG A 46 -6.95 -18.61 10.53
CA ARG A 46 -8.22 -18.99 9.89
C ARG A 46 -8.24 -18.79 8.38
N MET A 47 -7.37 -17.94 7.84
CA MET A 47 -7.17 -17.76 6.39
C MET A 47 -6.26 -18.83 5.78
N GLY A 48 -5.77 -19.80 6.56
CA GLY A 48 -4.89 -20.86 6.10
C GLY A 48 -3.39 -20.51 6.11
N ALA A 49 -3.00 -19.39 6.70
CA ALA A 49 -1.59 -19.03 6.82
C ALA A 49 -0.93 -19.61 8.07
N SER A 50 0.34 -19.96 7.98
CA SER A 50 1.21 -20.06 9.15
C SER A 50 1.47 -18.65 9.67
N VAL A 51 1.52 -18.47 11.00
CA VAL A 51 1.66 -17.14 11.59
C VAL A 51 2.89 -17.06 12.47
N VAL A 52 3.69 -16.02 12.27
CA VAL A 52 4.82 -15.69 13.13
C VAL A 52 4.63 -14.30 13.73
N VAL A 53 4.86 -14.21 15.05
CA VAL A 53 4.82 -12.94 15.78
C VAL A 53 6.23 -12.45 15.98
N ALA A 54 6.62 -11.39 15.26
CA ALA A 54 7.94 -10.80 15.33
C ALA A 54 7.91 -9.28 15.07
N ASP A 55 8.84 -8.56 15.66
CA ASP A 55 9.09 -7.15 15.36
C ASP A 55 10.12 -7.02 14.25
N ALA A 56 9.76 -6.35 13.15
CA ALA A 56 10.64 -6.11 12.01
C ALA A 56 11.88 -5.23 12.34
N LEU A 57 11.88 -4.56 13.47
CA LEU A 57 13.03 -3.80 13.98
C LEU A 57 13.95 -4.64 14.89
N ASN A 58 13.60 -5.90 15.15
CA ASN A 58 14.47 -6.85 15.81
C ASN A 58 15.08 -7.79 14.75
N ARG A 59 16.35 -7.56 14.42
CA ARG A 59 17.08 -8.29 13.38
C ARG A 59 17.08 -9.80 13.61
N ASP A 60 17.39 -10.24 14.83
CA ASP A 60 17.51 -11.67 15.13
C ASP A 60 16.15 -12.38 15.07
N ALA A 61 15.09 -11.71 15.53
CA ALA A 61 13.72 -12.22 15.40
C ALA A 61 13.29 -12.38 13.92
N ILE A 62 13.69 -11.45 13.05
CA ILE A 62 13.41 -11.53 11.61
C ILE A 62 14.18 -12.68 10.97
N VAL A 63 15.47 -12.80 11.25
CA VAL A 63 16.30 -13.90 10.72
C VAL A 63 15.71 -15.25 11.14
N ALA A 64 15.43 -15.43 12.42
CA ALA A 64 14.83 -16.68 12.93
C ALA A 64 13.46 -16.98 12.28
N ALA A 65 12.62 -15.96 12.09
CA ALA A 65 11.31 -16.11 11.47
C ALA A 65 11.38 -16.52 9.99
N VAL A 66 12.28 -15.90 9.23
CA VAL A 66 12.44 -16.18 7.79
C VAL A 66 13.13 -17.53 7.59
N ASP A 67 14.15 -17.86 8.40
CA ASP A 67 14.83 -19.15 8.34
C ASP A 67 13.90 -20.32 8.68
N ALA A 68 13.03 -20.15 9.67
CA ALA A 68 12.01 -21.16 10.01
C ALA A 68 10.99 -21.36 8.88
N ALA A 69 10.61 -20.29 8.19
CA ALA A 69 9.65 -20.32 7.10
C ALA A 69 10.22 -20.86 5.79
N LYS A 70 11.54 -20.74 5.56
CA LYS A 70 12.24 -21.12 4.32
C LYS A 70 11.52 -20.67 3.05
N PRO A 71 11.22 -19.37 2.91
CA PRO A 71 10.41 -18.89 1.80
C PRO A 71 11.19 -18.89 0.50
N THR A 72 10.51 -19.17 -0.61
CA THR A 72 11.04 -18.90 -1.95
C THR A 72 10.79 -17.44 -2.37
N HIS A 73 9.77 -16.82 -1.80
CA HIS A 73 9.37 -15.44 -2.08
C HIS A 73 9.07 -14.68 -0.79
N VAL A 74 9.53 -13.44 -0.71
CA VAL A 74 9.25 -12.53 0.40
C VAL A 74 8.46 -11.33 -0.11
N VAL A 75 7.38 -10.98 0.60
CA VAL A 75 6.54 -9.82 0.30
C VAL A 75 6.58 -8.87 1.49
N HIS A 76 7.18 -7.70 1.30
CA HIS A 76 7.35 -6.68 2.32
C HIS A 76 6.24 -5.63 2.23
N GLN A 77 5.34 -5.62 3.21
CA GLN A 77 4.23 -4.67 3.33
C GLN A 77 4.22 -3.95 4.71
N LEU A 78 5.40 -3.83 5.32
CA LEU A 78 5.51 -3.25 6.66
C LEU A 78 5.26 -1.74 6.64
N THR A 79 4.31 -1.32 7.46
CA THR A 79 4.06 0.07 7.81
C THR A 79 3.61 0.17 9.27
N ALA A 80 3.79 1.33 9.88
CA ALA A 80 3.30 1.64 11.21
C ALA A 80 2.58 3.01 11.22
N LEU A 81 1.72 3.22 10.22
CA LEU A 81 0.92 4.43 10.12
C LEU A 81 -0.26 4.38 11.10
N PRO A 82 -0.63 5.51 11.71
CA PRO A 82 -1.87 5.61 12.48
C PRO A 82 -3.09 5.24 11.62
N LYS A 83 -4.08 4.57 12.20
CA LYS A 83 -5.31 4.14 11.50
C LYS A 83 -6.04 5.30 10.79
N ASN A 84 -6.00 6.49 11.37
CA ASN A 84 -6.65 7.69 10.84
C ASN A 84 -5.70 8.56 9.99
N GLY A 85 -4.58 8.00 9.53
CA GLY A 85 -3.54 8.71 8.80
C GLY A 85 -2.64 9.58 9.70
N PRO A 86 -1.46 9.97 9.19
CA PRO A 86 -0.52 10.80 9.94
C PRO A 86 -1.05 12.25 10.03
N ARG A 87 -0.97 12.84 11.21
CA ARG A 87 -1.34 14.25 11.47
C ARG A 87 -0.14 15.13 11.78
N ARG A 88 0.93 14.53 12.34
CA ARG A 88 2.17 15.19 12.74
C ARG A 88 3.36 14.53 12.04
N PRO A 89 4.47 15.24 11.85
CA PRO A 89 5.69 14.64 11.30
C PRO A 89 6.18 13.41 12.08
N THR A 90 6.00 13.39 13.39
CA THR A 90 6.38 12.27 14.27
C THR A 90 5.56 11.00 14.02
N ASP A 91 4.34 11.11 13.47
CA ASP A 91 3.46 9.97 13.23
C ASP A 91 4.00 9.03 12.12
N VAL A 92 4.98 9.48 11.34
CA VAL A 92 5.61 8.67 10.27
C VAL A 92 6.97 8.10 10.66
N GLU A 93 7.54 8.45 11.81
CA GLU A 93 8.89 8.03 12.22
C GLU A 93 9.00 6.50 12.33
N ALA A 94 8.03 5.86 12.97
CA ALA A 94 8.00 4.40 13.08
C ALA A 94 7.94 3.72 11.70
N THR A 95 7.17 4.27 10.77
CA THR A 95 7.11 3.78 9.38
C THR A 95 8.42 4.02 8.65
N ASN A 96 9.07 5.17 8.86
CA ASN A 96 10.35 5.47 8.24
C ASN A 96 11.46 4.51 8.73
N ARG A 97 11.47 4.17 10.01
CA ARG A 97 12.38 3.15 10.55
C ARG A 97 12.14 1.78 9.92
N LEU A 98 10.88 1.36 9.77
CA LEU A 98 10.53 0.11 9.09
C LEU A 98 10.99 0.10 7.62
N ARG A 99 10.90 1.24 6.92
CA ARG A 99 11.38 1.37 5.55
C ARG A 99 12.90 1.28 5.44
N ILE A 100 13.64 1.81 6.39
CA ILE A 100 15.10 1.83 6.35
C ILE A 100 15.68 0.56 7.00
N GLU A 101 15.43 0.37 8.30
CA GLU A 101 16.00 -0.70 9.10
C GLU A 101 15.28 -2.03 8.84
N GLY A 102 13.93 -2.02 8.87
CA GLY A 102 13.12 -3.20 8.67
C GLY A 102 13.30 -3.81 7.27
N THR A 103 13.43 -2.98 6.23
CA THR A 103 13.77 -3.46 4.88
C THR A 103 15.14 -4.12 4.86
N ARG A 104 16.14 -3.50 5.46
CA ARG A 104 17.50 -4.06 5.51
C ARG A 104 17.50 -5.43 6.17
N TYR A 105 16.91 -5.57 7.35
CA TYR A 105 16.89 -6.83 8.09
C TYR A 105 16.11 -7.92 7.36
N LEU A 106 14.96 -7.56 6.77
CA LEU A 106 14.15 -8.53 6.02
C LEU A 106 14.83 -8.96 4.72
N LEU A 107 15.51 -8.05 4.03
CA LEU A 107 16.25 -8.34 2.80
C LEU A 107 17.48 -9.23 3.09
N GLU A 108 18.25 -8.92 4.14
CA GLU A 108 19.35 -9.75 4.62
C GLU A 108 18.87 -11.17 4.95
N ALA A 109 17.79 -11.29 5.71
CA ALA A 109 17.20 -12.58 6.08
C ALA A 109 16.69 -13.36 4.86
N ALA A 110 16.04 -12.69 3.90
CA ALA A 110 15.57 -13.31 2.66
C ALA A 110 16.72 -13.87 1.82
N ILE A 111 17.81 -13.10 1.66
CA ILE A 111 19.00 -13.52 0.93
C ILE A 111 19.67 -14.71 1.65
N HIS A 112 19.84 -14.64 2.98
CA HIS A 112 20.43 -15.71 3.79
C HIS A 112 19.64 -17.03 3.67
N ALA A 113 18.31 -16.95 3.73
CA ALA A 113 17.43 -18.12 3.57
C ALA A 113 17.33 -18.65 2.14
N GLY A 114 18.02 -18.04 1.16
CA GLY A 114 17.99 -18.44 -0.25
C GLY A 114 16.68 -18.13 -0.97
N ALA A 115 15.93 -17.12 -0.51
CA ALA A 115 14.74 -16.69 -1.22
C ALA A 115 15.11 -16.16 -2.62
N ARG A 116 14.34 -16.58 -3.61
CA ARG A 116 14.56 -16.17 -5.01
C ARG A 116 14.09 -14.73 -5.26
N ARG A 117 12.93 -14.35 -4.70
CA ARG A 117 12.25 -13.10 -5.05
C ARG A 117 11.85 -12.29 -3.82
N PHE A 118 12.00 -10.97 -3.94
CA PHE A 118 11.63 -10.00 -2.92
C PHE A 118 10.74 -8.89 -3.52
N LEU A 119 9.46 -8.88 -3.17
CA LEU A 119 8.56 -7.80 -3.53
C LEU A 119 8.44 -6.80 -2.39
N VAL A 120 8.61 -5.51 -2.69
CA VAL A 120 8.36 -4.45 -1.71
C VAL A 120 7.21 -3.54 -2.14
N GLY A 121 6.26 -3.35 -1.22
CA GLY A 121 5.24 -2.32 -1.33
C GLY A 121 5.81 -0.95 -0.99
N SER A 122 5.89 -0.08 -1.99
CA SER A 122 6.30 1.30 -1.87
C SER A 122 5.09 2.23 -1.99
N TYR A 123 5.29 3.53 -1.79
CA TYR A 123 4.21 4.51 -1.82
C TYR A 123 4.43 5.52 -2.95
N ALA A 124 3.56 5.47 -3.95
CA ALA A 124 3.70 6.25 -5.19
C ALA A 124 3.82 7.76 -4.95
N VAL A 125 3.10 8.29 -3.96
CA VAL A 125 3.10 9.73 -3.63
C VAL A 125 4.43 10.22 -3.07
N LEU A 126 5.23 9.34 -2.45
CA LEU A 126 6.54 9.66 -1.86
C LEU A 126 7.72 9.13 -2.68
N ALA A 127 7.45 8.42 -3.77
CA ALA A 127 8.49 7.82 -4.58
C ALA A 127 9.32 8.88 -5.35
N PRO A 128 10.63 8.68 -5.51
CA PRO A 128 11.48 9.61 -6.26
C PRO A 128 11.09 9.61 -7.74
N ARG A 129 10.58 10.75 -8.23
CA ARG A 129 10.22 10.98 -9.63
C ARG A 129 10.32 12.44 -9.98
N GLY A 130 10.29 12.73 -11.28
CA GLY A 130 10.17 14.10 -11.81
C GLY A 130 8.83 14.76 -11.49
N SER A 131 8.44 14.75 -10.22
CA SER A 131 7.26 15.46 -9.70
C SER A 131 7.59 16.95 -9.59
N THR A 132 6.67 17.78 -10.04
CA THR A 132 6.74 19.24 -9.85
C THR A 132 6.57 19.67 -8.39
N THR A 133 6.14 18.75 -7.52
CA THR A 133 6.07 18.99 -6.07
C THR A 133 7.36 18.49 -5.43
N PRO A 134 8.17 19.36 -4.79
CA PRO A 134 9.37 18.94 -4.09
C PRO A 134 9.01 17.92 -2.99
N GLN A 135 9.40 16.68 -3.19
CA GLN A 135 9.22 15.61 -2.21
C GLN A 135 10.38 15.68 -1.21
N THR A 136 10.35 16.72 -0.40
CA THR A 136 11.35 16.94 0.65
C THR A 136 10.83 16.39 1.98
N GLY A 137 11.72 15.81 2.75
CA GLY A 137 11.45 15.36 4.12
C GLY A 137 11.81 13.90 4.36
N ASN A 138 11.85 13.53 5.63
CA ASN A 138 12.31 12.23 6.10
C ASN A 138 11.52 11.04 5.53
N ALA A 139 10.23 11.22 5.24
CA ALA A 139 9.40 10.16 4.69
C ALA A 139 9.76 9.81 3.23
N ALA A 140 10.06 10.81 2.39
CA ALA A 140 10.50 10.57 1.02
C ALA A 140 11.91 9.96 0.99
N ALA A 141 12.80 10.43 1.87
CA ALA A 141 14.14 9.84 2.03
C ALA A 141 14.07 8.37 2.47
N ALA A 142 13.16 8.02 3.38
CA ALA A 142 12.96 6.64 3.82
C ALA A 142 12.42 5.74 2.71
N VAL A 143 11.46 6.22 1.88
CA VAL A 143 10.99 5.50 0.70
C VAL A 143 12.12 5.29 -0.30
N LYS A 144 12.91 6.34 -0.58
CA LYS A 144 14.06 6.24 -1.47
C LYS A 144 15.07 5.21 -0.97
N SER A 145 15.42 5.23 0.31
CA SER A 145 16.34 4.25 0.93
C SER A 145 15.82 2.83 0.78
N MET A 146 14.54 2.58 1.07
CA MET A 146 13.91 1.26 0.92
C MET A 146 14.01 0.75 -0.52
N GLU A 147 13.67 1.56 -1.50
CA GLU A 147 13.71 1.18 -2.91
C GLU A 147 15.16 0.93 -3.38
N GLN A 148 16.11 1.78 -2.95
CA GLN A 148 17.53 1.62 -3.29
C GLN A 148 18.11 0.32 -2.77
N GLN A 149 17.86 -0.05 -1.51
CA GLN A 149 18.33 -1.30 -0.93
C GLN A 149 17.92 -2.52 -1.77
N VAL A 150 16.67 -2.55 -2.22
CA VAL A 150 16.14 -3.65 -3.04
C VAL A 150 16.78 -3.66 -4.43
N LEU A 151 16.92 -2.49 -5.07
CA LEU A 151 17.54 -2.38 -6.40
C LEU A 151 19.03 -2.72 -6.36
N GLU A 152 19.75 -2.29 -5.33
CA GLU A 152 21.17 -2.62 -5.15
C GLU A 152 21.38 -4.13 -4.96
N ALA A 153 20.59 -4.76 -4.08
CA ALA A 153 20.67 -6.21 -3.90
C ALA A 153 20.35 -6.98 -5.20
N THR A 154 19.43 -6.45 -5.99
CA THR A 154 19.09 -7.02 -7.31
C THR A 154 20.21 -6.82 -8.31
N GLY A 155 20.80 -5.62 -8.36
CA GLY A 155 21.93 -5.31 -9.24
C GLY A 155 23.17 -6.18 -8.98
N HIS A 156 23.37 -6.60 -7.73
CA HIS A 156 24.40 -7.56 -7.35
C HIS A 156 24.01 -9.02 -7.58
N GLY A 157 22.81 -9.29 -8.05
CA GLY A 157 22.34 -10.67 -8.33
C GLY A 157 21.99 -11.49 -7.08
N PHE A 158 21.86 -10.85 -5.91
CA PHE A 158 21.57 -11.55 -4.65
C PHE A 158 20.12 -12.04 -4.57
N ILE A 159 19.18 -11.31 -5.20
CA ILE A 159 17.75 -11.59 -5.15
C ILE A 159 17.01 -10.89 -6.31
N GLU A 160 15.90 -11.44 -6.78
CA GLU A 160 15.03 -10.82 -7.77
C GLU A 160 14.11 -9.78 -7.07
N GLY A 161 14.60 -8.55 -6.91
CA GLY A 161 13.83 -7.48 -6.31
C GLY A 161 12.80 -6.86 -7.25
N VAL A 162 11.58 -6.59 -6.76
CA VAL A 162 10.51 -5.91 -7.50
C VAL A 162 9.86 -4.86 -6.59
N ILE A 163 9.64 -3.66 -7.11
CA ILE A 163 9.05 -2.55 -6.39
C ILE A 163 7.65 -2.24 -6.93
N LEU A 164 6.65 -2.28 -6.05
CA LEU A 164 5.28 -1.91 -6.35
C LEU A 164 4.94 -0.59 -5.64
N ARG A 165 4.90 0.50 -6.38
CA ARG A 165 4.53 1.82 -5.89
C ARG A 165 3.02 1.97 -5.92
N TYR A 166 2.37 1.68 -4.80
CA TYR A 166 0.91 1.79 -4.72
C TYR A 166 0.47 3.24 -4.62
N GLY A 167 -0.63 3.55 -5.31
CA GLY A 167 -1.45 4.72 -5.05
C GLY A 167 -2.05 4.70 -3.64
N MET A 168 -2.84 5.70 -3.33
CA MET A 168 -3.59 5.73 -2.07
C MET A 168 -4.67 4.65 -2.11
N PHE A 169 -4.63 3.74 -1.14
CA PHE A 169 -5.61 2.66 -1.05
C PHE A 169 -7.01 3.19 -0.75
N TYR A 170 -7.99 2.70 -1.48
CA TYR A 170 -9.40 2.82 -1.13
C TYR A 170 -10.09 1.45 -1.22
N GLY A 171 -11.23 1.33 -0.55
CA GLY A 171 -11.97 0.07 -0.37
C GLY A 171 -12.46 -0.08 1.07
N LEU A 172 -13.40 -0.99 1.33
CA LEU A 172 -13.93 -1.22 2.69
C LEU A 172 -12.88 -1.80 3.64
N GLU A 173 -11.85 -2.47 3.11
CA GLU A 173 -10.72 -2.98 3.86
C GLU A 173 -9.74 -1.88 4.30
N ALA A 174 -9.81 -0.68 3.69
CA ALA A 174 -8.97 0.46 4.04
C ALA A 174 -9.62 1.31 5.14
N PRO A 175 -9.06 1.35 6.37
CA PRO A 175 -9.65 2.10 7.48
C PRO A 175 -9.81 3.60 7.18
N SER A 176 -8.93 4.17 6.35
CA SER A 176 -9.02 5.56 5.89
C SER A 176 -10.27 5.82 5.05
N THR A 177 -10.69 4.87 4.22
CA THR A 177 -11.91 4.98 3.43
C THR A 177 -13.14 4.92 4.32
N VAL A 178 -13.17 3.98 5.26
CA VAL A 178 -14.28 3.86 6.23
C VAL A 178 -14.42 5.14 7.08
N ALA A 179 -13.28 5.67 7.55
CA ALA A 179 -13.27 6.94 8.29
C ALA A 179 -13.74 8.12 7.43
N MET A 180 -13.37 8.16 6.15
CA MET A 180 -13.80 9.20 5.21
C MET A 180 -15.31 9.12 4.97
N ILE A 181 -15.87 7.94 4.76
CA ILE A 181 -17.32 7.70 4.63
C ILE A 181 -18.06 8.21 5.88
N ASP A 182 -17.56 7.89 7.08
CA ASP A 182 -18.16 8.36 8.33
C ASP A 182 -18.12 9.90 8.44
N MET A 183 -17.00 10.53 8.09
CA MET A 183 -16.88 11.98 8.09
C MET A 183 -17.83 12.66 7.08
N VAL A 184 -17.99 12.07 5.89
CA VAL A 184 -18.92 12.58 4.87
C VAL A 184 -20.37 12.49 5.37
N ARG A 185 -20.78 11.33 5.90
CA ARG A 185 -22.11 11.12 6.48
C ARG A 185 -22.44 12.11 7.60
N LYS A 186 -21.43 12.52 8.37
CA LYS A 186 -21.56 13.47 9.47
C LYS A 186 -21.36 14.92 9.02
N HIS A 187 -21.26 15.22 7.74
CA HIS A 187 -20.97 16.55 7.18
C HIS A 187 -19.71 17.21 7.79
N ARG A 188 -18.67 16.44 8.09
CA ARG A 188 -17.44 16.92 8.74
C ARG A 188 -16.25 17.03 7.78
N LEU A 189 -16.41 16.67 6.51
CA LEU A 189 -15.34 16.71 5.53
C LEU A 189 -15.63 17.78 4.47
N PRO A 190 -14.91 18.93 4.53
CA PRO A 190 -15.05 19.99 3.54
C PRO A 190 -14.29 19.64 2.26
N VAL A 191 -14.70 20.25 1.16
CA VAL A 191 -13.96 20.26 -0.10
C VAL A 191 -13.48 21.65 -0.46
N LEU A 192 -12.40 21.76 -1.24
CA LEU A 192 -11.93 23.05 -1.74
C LEU A 192 -12.85 23.57 -2.84
N ARG A 193 -13.06 24.91 -2.88
CA ARG A 193 -13.78 25.57 -3.98
C ARG A 193 -13.10 25.33 -5.33
N ASN A 194 -11.77 25.41 -5.36
CA ASN A 194 -10.95 25.24 -6.56
C ASN A 194 -9.94 24.12 -6.30
N ASP A 195 -10.41 22.89 -6.21
CA ASP A 195 -9.56 21.71 -6.06
C ASP A 195 -8.90 21.38 -7.41
N ILE A 196 -7.59 21.38 -7.39
CA ILE A 196 -6.73 21.09 -8.55
C ILE A 196 -5.87 19.85 -8.31
N SER A 197 -6.16 19.10 -7.25
CA SER A 197 -5.41 17.89 -6.93
C SER A 197 -5.54 16.85 -8.04
N GLN A 198 -4.51 16.03 -8.17
CA GLN A 198 -4.48 14.82 -8.99
C GLN A 198 -3.87 13.72 -8.14
N LEU A 199 -4.74 12.99 -7.45
CA LEU A 199 -4.33 11.95 -6.51
C LEU A 199 -4.25 10.60 -7.23
N PRO A 200 -3.12 9.90 -7.13
CA PRO A 200 -3.03 8.52 -7.56
C PRO A 200 -3.70 7.65 -6.50
N ILE A 201 -4.77 7.00 -6.85
CA ILE A 201 -5.50 6.07 -6.00
C ILE A 201 -5.45 4.66 -6.58
N ILE A 202 -5.78 3.65 -5.78
CA ILE A 202 -5.92 2.26 -6.23
C ILE A 202 -6.90 1.52 -5.32
N HIS A 203 -7.84 0.78 -5.91
CA HIS A 203 -8.71 -0.09 -5.14
C HIS A 203 -7.88 -1.24 -4.54
N ILE A 204 -8.18 -1.61 -3.29
CA ILE A 204 -7.35 -2.58 -2.56
C ILE A 204 -7.36 -3.97 -3.23
N GLU A 205 -8.48 -4.41 -3.81
CA GLU A 205 -8.56 -5.66 -4.58
C GLU A 205 -7.63 -5.62 -5.81
N ASP A 206 -7.52 -4.46 -6.47
CA ASP A 206 -6.66 -4.26 -7.63
C ASP A 206 -5.18 -4.21 -7.24
N ALA A 207 -4.85 -3.59 -6.11
CA ALA A 207 -3.50 -3.63 -5.56
C ALA A 207 -3.07 -5.08 -5.24
N VAL A 208 -3.97 -5.89 -4.67
CA VAL A 208 -3.74 -7.32 -4.41
C VAL A 208 -3.52 -8.09 -5.71
N SER A 209 -4.39 -7.91 -6.71
CA SER A 209 -4.28 -8.60 -7.99
C SER A 209 -2.99 -8.25 -8.73
N ALA A 210 -2.57 -6.98 -8.70
CA ALA A 210 -1.29 -6.52 -9.25
C ALA A 210 -0.10 -7.17 -8.53
N THR A 211 -0.18 -7.29 -7.19
CA THR A 211 0.87 -7.93 -6.39
C THR A 211 1.03 -9.41 -6.72
N LEU A 212 -0.08 -10.15 -6.82
CA LEU A 212 -0.05 -11.55 -7.25
C LEU A 212 0.58 -11.69 -8.65
N ARG A 213 0.17 -10.81 -9.57
CA ARG A 213 0.68 -10.85 -10.93
C ARG A 213 2.18 -10.55 -10.98
N ALA A 214 2.64 -9.55 -10.22
CA ALA A 214 4.06 -9.22 -10.12
C ALA A 214 4.89 -10.34 -9.46
N LEU A 215 4.31 -11.02 -8.47
CA LEU A 215 4.95 -12.15 -7.82
C LEU A 215 5.28 -13.26 -8.83
N ASP A 216 4.36 -13.53 -9.76
CA ASP A 216 4.48 -14.58 -10.75
C ASP A 216 5.49 -14.24 -11.86
N ILE A 217 5.39 -13.04 -12.46
CA ILE A 217 6.00 -12.76 -13.76
C ILE A 217 6.81 -11.48 -13.88
N ALA A 218 6.89 -10.62 -12.84
CA ALA A 218 7.66 -9.39 -12.94
C ALA A 218 9.15 -9.67 -13.16
N SER A 219 9.80 -8.92 -14.03
CA SER A 219 11.24 -8.96 -14.20
C SER A 219 11.96 -8.39 -12.99
N ALA A 220 13.11 -8.98 -12.63
CA ALA A 220 13.97 -8.47 -11.57
C ALA A 220 14.37 -7.00 -11.83
N GLY A 221 14.41 -6.18 -10.78
CA GLY A 221 14.72 -4.76 -10.87
C GLY A 221 13.57 -3.88 -11.35
N SER A 222 12.41 -4.45 -11.64
CA SER A 222 11.27 -3.68 -12.12
C SER A 222 10.62 -2.83 -11.03
N VAL A 223 10.20 -1.64 -11.44
CA VAL A 223 9.42 -0.70 -10.61
C VAL A 223 8.13 -0.39 -11.36
N TYR A 224 7.00 -0.62 -10.68
CA TYR A 224 5.67 -0.40 -11.25
C TYR A 224 4.86 0.58 -10.40
N ASP A 225 4.14 1.48 -11.05
CA ASP A 225 3.09 2.26 -10.43
C ASP A 225 1.78 1.47 -10.50
N ILE A 226 1.22 1.21 -9.35
CA ILE A 226 -0.04 0.48 -9.19
C ILE A 226 -1.10 1.49 -8.79
N VAL A 227 -1.77 2.02 -9.80
CA VAL A 227 -2.77 3.10 -9.68
C VAL A 227 -3.96 2.81 -10.61
N ASP A 228 -5.10 3.42 -10.34
CA ASP A 228 -6.26 3.39 -11.23
C ASP A 228 -5.93 4.08 -12.57
N ASP A 229 -6.80 3.92 -13.55
CA ASP A 229 -6.58 4.46 -14.90
C ASP A 229 -6.64 5.99 -14.94
N GLN A 230 -7.32 6.59 -13.98
CA GLN A 230 -7.48 8.04 -13.91
C GLN A 230 -7.11 8.59 -12.53
N PRO A 231 -6.25 9.63 -12.48
CA PRO A 231 -6.06 10.37 -11.24
C PRO A 231 -7.34 11.12 -10.89
N VAL A 232 -7.64 11.25 -9.61
CA VAL A 232 -8.89 11.83 -9.11
C VAL A 232 -8.62 13.05 -8.24
N ARG A 233 -9.51 14.03 -8.25
CA ARG A 233 -9.46 15.15 -7.30
C ARG A 233 -9.99 14.70 -5.94
N PHE A 234 -9.44 15.27 -4.88
CA PHE A 234 -9.95 15.00 -3.53
C PHE A 234 -11.43 15.36 -3.39
N SER A 235 -11.84 16.48 -4.00
CA SER A 235 -13.26 16.88 -4.03
C SER A 235 -14.15 15.85 -4.72
N GLU A 236 -13.69 15.22 -5.79
CA GLU A 236 -14.45 14.18 -6.51
C GLU A 236 -14.66 12.94 -5.64
N ILE A 237 -13.63 12.56 -4.84
CA ILE A 237 -13.77 11.43 -3.89
C ILE A 237 -14.87 11.73 -2.86
N VAL A 238 -14.83 12.93 -2.26
CA VAL A 238 -15.78 13.32 -1.22
C VAL A 238 -17.20 13.48 -1.80
N GLU A 239 -17.33 14.10 -2.97
CA GLU A 239 -18.61 14.29 -3.66
C GLU A 239 -19.22 12.94 -4.06
N ALA A 240 -18.44 12.00 -4.59
CA ALA A 240 -18.92 10.67 -4.94
C ALA A 240 -19.36 9.87 -3.70
N ILE A 241 -18.59 9.91 -2.60
CA ILE A 241 -19.02 9.27 -1.34
C ILE A 241 -20.33 9.89 -0.84
N ALA A 242 -20.50 11.23 -0.92
CA ALA A 242 -21.71 11.90 -0.50
C ALA A 242 -22.94 11.46 -1.34
N GLU A 243 -22.75 11.28 -2.64
CA GLU A 243 -23.78 10.76 -3.55
C GLU A 243 -24.17 9.33 -3.19
N PHE A 244 -23.22 8.40 -3.10
CA PHE A 244 -23.48 7.00 -2.74
C PHE A 244 -24.08 6.80 -1.35
N THR A 245 -23.85 7.75 -0.44
CA THR A 245 -24.38 7.67 0.94
C THR A 245 -25.62 8.53 1.16
N ASN A 246 -26.13 9.20 0.13
CA ASN A 246 -27.24 10.19 0.24
C ASN A 246 -27.01 11.25 1.34
N SER A 247 -25.77 11.67 1.54
CA SER A 247 -25.39 12.55 2.64
C SER A 247 -25.50 14.05 2.29
N GLY A 248 -26.03 14.38 1.12
CA GLY A 248 -26.07 15.76 0.63
C GLY A 248 -24.70 16.29 0.20
N LYS A 249 -24.70 17.45 -0.44
CA LYS A 249 -23.46 18.02 -1.01
C LYS A 249 -22.49 18.47 0.09
N PRO A 250 -21.19 18.15 -0.02
CA PRO A 250 -20.20 18.64 0.92
C PRO A 250 -20.06 20.17 0.84
N PHE A 251 -19.76 20.80 1.98
CA PHE A 251 -19.57 22.25 2.01
C PHE A 251 -18.20 22.65 1.46
N LYS A 252 -18.16 23.77 0.72
CA LYS A 252 -16.95 24.26 0.03
C LYS A 252 -16.26 25.33 0.86
N VAL A 253 -14.95 25.15 1.10
CA VAL A 253 -14.13 26.09 1.87
C VAL A 253 -13.03 26.71 0.99
N PRO A 254 -12.57 27.94 1.30
CA PRO A 254 -11.40 28.50 0.65
C PRO A 254 -10.11 27.84 1.15
N GLY A 255 -9.08 27.78 0.30
CA GLY A 255 -7.84 27.05 0.60
C GLY A 255 -7.08 27.55 1.83
N TRP A 256 -7.15 28.85 2.14
CA TRP A 256 -6.50 29.41 3.33
C TRP A 256 -7.09 28.86 4.63
N LEU A 257 -8.41 28.67 4.68
CA LEU A 257 -9.09 28.12 5.86
C LEU A 257 -8.71 26.64 6.06
N LEU A 258 -8.63 25.88 4.95
CA LEU A 258 -8.23 24.47 5.02
C LEU A 258 -6.80 24.31 5.55
N LYS A 259 -5.86 25.19 5.15
CA LYS A 259 -4.49 25.20 5.66
C LYS A 259 -4.43 25.40 7.18
N LEU A 260 -5.32 26.22 7.71
CA LEU A 260 -5.38 26.52 9.15
C LEU A 260 -5.99 25.37 9.96
N VAL A 261 -7.07 24.76 9.45
CA VAL A 261 -7.85 23.74 10.17
C VAL A 261 -7.26 22.34 9.99
N SER A 262 -6.77 22.03 8.81
CA SER A 262 -6.21 20.72 8.48
C SER A 262 -5.06 20.80 7.46
N PRO A 263 -3.82 21.04 7.95
CA PRO A 263 -2.64 21.08 7.07
C PRO A 263 -2.45 19.83 6.22
N TYR A 264 -2.87 18.67 6.74
CA TYR A 264 -2.81 17.39 6.01
C TYR A 264 -3.74 17.39 4.79
N LEU A 265 -5.01 17.76 4.97
CA LEU A 265 -5.96 17.89 3.86
C LEU A 265 -5.52 18.95 2.86
N ALA A 266 -5.00 20.08 3.34
CA ALA A 266 -4.47 21.12 2.47
C ALA A 266 -3.32 20.62 1.58
N ARG A 267 -2.46 19.75 2.12
CA ARG A 267 -1.38 19.11 1.36
C ARG A 267 -1.94 18.12 0.33
N MET A 268 -2.90 17.29 0.69
CA MET A 268 -3.57 16.37 -0.25
C MET A 268 -4.20 17.14 -1.42
N THR A 269 -4.93 18.20 -1.14
CA THR A 269 -5.60 19.02 -2.16
C THR A 269 -4.65 19.86 -3.02
N SER A 270 -3.38 19.96 -2.65
CA SER A 270 -2.32 20.58 -3.47
C SER A 270 -1.47 19.56 -4.25
N THR A 271 -1.66 18.26 -4.01
CA THR A 271 -0.89 17.21 -4.69
C THR A 271 -1.31 17.08 -6.14
N ARG A 272 -0.36 17.20 -7.05
CA ARG A 272 -0.54 16.95 -8.49
C ARG A 272 0.44 15.87 -8.92
N LEU A 273 -0.04 14.65 -8.98
CA LEU A 273 0.79 13.50 -9.31
C LEU A 273 0.05 12.59 -10.31
N PRO A 274 -0.01 12.99 -11.60
CA PRO A 274 -0.62 12.17 -12.64
C PRO A 274 0.30 10.99 -12.96
N LEU A 275 0.09 9.87 -12.28
CA LEU A 275 0.82 8.63 -12.52
C LEU A 275 0.10 7.79 -13.55
N SER A 276 0.86 6.93 -14.24
CA SER A 276 0.36 6.02 -15.27
C SER A 276 0.67 4.58 -14.90
N ASN A 277 -0.32 3.72 -15.03
CA ASN A 277 -0.20 2.28 -14.89
C ASN A 277 0.13 1.56 -16.22
N ALA A 278 0.52 2.30 -17.26
CA ALA A 278 0.78 1.75 -18.59
C ALA A 278 1.87 0.66 -18.55
N LYS A 279 2.94 0.86 -17.79
CA LYS A 279 4.03 -0.11 -17.67
C LYS A 279 3.55 -1.45 -17.11
N VAL A 280 2.79 -1.44 -16.00
CA VAL A 280 2.28 -2.68 -15.40
C VAL A 280 1.27 -3.38 -16.31
N LYS A 281 0.46 -2.62 -17.06
CA LYS A 281 -0.45 -3.17 -18.07
C LYS A 281 0.31 -3.88 -19.19
N THR A 282 1.36 -3.26 -19.70
CA THR A 282 2.12 -3.78 -20.84
C THR A 282 2.97 -4.98 -20.44
N GLU A 283 3.74 -4.88 -19.34
CA GLU A 283 4.71 -5.89 -18.97
C GLU A 283 4.10 -7.08 -18.21
N LEU A 284 3.09 -6.82 -17.37
CA LEU A 284 2.45 -7.88 -16.59
C LEU A 284 1.11 -8.34 -17.15
N GLY A 285 0.57 -7.69 -18.19
CA GLY A 285 -0.78 -7.96 -18.69
C GLY A 285 -1.86 -7.73 -17.62
N TRP A 286 -1.54 -6.95 -16.55
CA TRP A 286 -2.48 -6.63 -15.50
C TRP A 286 -3.37 -5.46 -15.92
N ARG A 287 -4.62 -5.52 -15.54
CA ARG A 287 -5.58 -4.41 -15.68
C ARG A 287 -6.37 -4.29 -14.38
N PRO A 288 -6.66 -3.06 -13.91
CA PRO A 288 -7.53 -2.88 -12.75
C PRO A 288 -8.94 -3.39 -13.09
N LYS A 289 -9.56 -4.06 -12.15
CA LYS A 289 -10.97 -4.46 -12.20
C LYS A 289 -11.88 -3.22 -12.06
N TYR A 290 -11.42 -2.27 -11.23
CA TYR A 290 -12.06 -0.98 -11.03
C TYR A 290 -11.19 0.09 -11.72
N ALA A 291 -11.49 0.36 -12.98
CA ALA A 291 -10.69 1.29 -13.79
C ALA A 291 -10.79 2.74 -13.28
N THR A 292 -11.89 3.06 -12.61
CA THR A 292 -12.15 4.38 -12.02
C THR A 292 -12.59 4.24 -10.55
N MET A 293 -12.44 5.33 -9.81
CA MET A 293 -12.93 5.42 -8.43
C MET A 293 -14.44 5.17 -8.35
N GLN A 294 -15.21 5.64 -9.31
CA GLN A 294 -16.66 5.45 -9.38
C GLN A 294 -17.02 3.98 -9.45
N ASP A 295 -16.31 3.18 -10.26
CA ASP A 295 -16.53 1.74 -10.36
C ASP A 295 -16.27 1.05 -9.01
N GLY A 296 -15.18 1.41 -8.34
CA GLY A 296 -14.83 0.86 -7.04
C GLY A 296 -15.84 1.25 -5.93
N LEU A 297 -16.27 2.52 -5.90
CA LEU A 297 -17.28 2.97 -4.94
C LEU A 297 -18.64 2.30 -5.19
N ALA A 298 -19.09 2.21 -6.46
CA ALA A 298 -20.33 1.54 -6.80
C ALA A 298 -20.35 0.11 -6.24
N GLN A 299 -19.28 -0.65 -6.41
CA GLN A 299 -19.19 -2.01 -5.88
C GLN A 299 -19.24 -2.05 -4.35
N MET A 300 -18.60 -1.09 -3.67
CA MET A 300 -18.59 -1.03 -2.20
C MET A 300 -20.00 -0.83 -1.63
N PHE A 301 -20.82 0.00 -2.26
CA PHE A 301 -22.15 0.32 -1.78
C PHE A 301 -23.23 -0.68 -2.26
N HIS A 302 -23.04 -1.33 -3.41
CA HIS A 302 -23.94 -2.42 -3.85
C HIS A 302 -23.76 -3.71 -3.05
N LYS A 303 -22.58 -4.00 -2.51
CA LYS A 303 -22.35 -5.15 -1.60
C LYS A 303 -22.94 -4.93 -0.20
N SER A 304 -23.31 -3.70 0.14
CA SER A 304 -23.81 -3.34 1.48
C SER A 304 -25.34 -3.21 1.53
N ALA A 305 -26.03 -3.41 0.42
CA ALA A 305 -27.49 -3.50 0.28
C ALA A 305 -27.93 -4.97 0.17
#